data_c5fe003049af75195436919e02072340
#
_entry.id   c5fe003049af75195436919e02072340
#
_cell.length_a   1.000
_cell.length_b   1.000
_cell.length_c   1.000
_cell.angle_alpha   90.00
_cell.angle_beta   90.00
_cell.angle_gamma   90.00
#
_symmetry.space_group_name_H-M   'P 1'
#
loop_
_entity.id
_entity.type
_entity.pdbx_description
1 polymer ?
#
loop_
_entity_poly.entity_id
_entity_poly.type
_entity_poly.pdbx_seq_one_letter_code
_entity_poly.pdbx_strand_id
1 'polypeptide(L)'
;MRRLALGIAVFVSLAAATALAQRGGPPGGGQPARAPQQMAPFDPTGYWVALVSDEWRYRMITPPKGNVDYVQVNAEGRKAVDAWDPAKDEAAGEQCRGYGAGGIMRLPVRLHITWADERTLQMDIDAGTQTRVFHFGVAAPSAIDNSWQGYSVADWQIPGGGRGMPQGAPRFGQLHAVTTHLRPGYLRKNGVPYGAGATLTEYFQHLKDDDGSEYLAITSVLDDPQYLAQAWVRTNQFRKQPDAKGWNPTPCSAR
;
A
#
# COMPACT_ATOMS: atom_id res chain seq x y z
N MET A 1 44.87 -57.37 -68.66
CA MET A 1 43.76 -56.55 -68.17
C MET A 1 43.21 -57.29 -66.94
N ARG A 2 43.65 -56.95 -65.76
CA ARG A 2 43.26 -57.59 -64.51
C ARG A 2 42.42 -56.56 -63.70
N ARG A 3 41.19 -56.90 -63.45
CA ARG A 3 40.28 -56.13 -62.63
C ARG A 3 40.49 -56.53 -61.16
N LEU A 4 40.93 -55.61 -60.35
CA LEU A 4 40.98 -55.73 -58.88
C LEU A 4 39.58 -55.38 -58.36
N ALA A 5 38.98 -56.29 -57.60
CA ALA A 5 37.80 -56.04 -56.80
C ALA A 5 38.19 -55.65 -55.38
N LEU A 6 37.81 -54.48 -54.91
CA LEU A 6 38.04 -53.98 -53.57
C LEU A 6 36.82 -54.34 -52.73
N GLY A 7 36.99 -55.22 -51.77
CA GLY A 7 35.95 -55.59 -50.81
C GLY A 7 35.92 -54.55 -49.67
N ILE A 8 34.76 -53.96 -49.44
CA ILE A 8 34.51 -53.03 -48.31
C ILE A 8 33.95 -53.89 -47.15
N ALA A 9 34.74 -54.01 -46.09
CA ALA A 9 34.30 -54.60 -44.82
C ALA A 9 33.55 -53.54 -44.03
N VAL A 10 32.26 -53.76 -43.77
CA VAL A 10 31.44 -52.91 -42.88
C VAL A 10 31.60 -53.41 -41.48
N PHE A 11 32.27 -52.64 -40.64
CA PHE A 11 32.27 -52.84 -39.18
C PHE A 11 31.00 -52.26 -38.57
N VAL A 12 30.11 -53.10 -38.10
CA VAL A 12 28.96 -52.69 -37.26
C VAL A 12 29.43 -52.62 -35.81
N SER A 13 29.67 -51.42 -35.33
CA SER A 13 29.94 -51.19 -33.91
C SER A 13 28.62 -51.06 -33.15
N LEU A 14 28.33 -52.05 -32.32
CA LEU A 14 27.24 -52.02 -31.33
C LEU A 14 27.63 -51.03 -30.21
N ALA A 15 27.05 -49.85 -30.25
CA ALA A 15 27.12 -48.92 -29.12
C ALA A 15 26.08 -49.33 -28.05
N ALA A 16 26.54 -49.86 -26.95
CA ALA A 16 25.71 -50.10 -25.78
C ALA A 16 25.40 -48.77 -25.09
N ALA A 17 24.16 -48.27 -25.28
CA ALA A 17 23.66 -47.14 -24.56
C ALA A 17 23.38 -47.56 -23.12
N THR A 18 24.26 -47.19 -22.17
CA THR A 18 23.98 -47.23 -20.74
C THR A 18 22.96 -46.14 -20.40
N ALA A 19 21.70 -46.52 -20.23
CA ALA A 19 20.66 -45.66 -19.68
C ALA A 19 21.00 -45.37 -18.23
N LEU A 20 21.55 -44.18 -17.97
CA LEU A 20 21.60 -43.57 -16.65
C LEU A 20 20.16 -43.27 -16.22
N ALA A 21 19.58 -44.16 -15.44
CA ALA A 21 18.36 -43.92 -14.72
C ALA A 21 18.58 -42.70 -13.80
N GLN A 22 18.15 -41.50 -14.24
CA GLN A 22 17.99 -40.40 -13.33
C GLN A 22 17.00 -40.82 -12.24
N ARG A 23 17.53 -41.07 -11.07
CA ARG A 23 16.72 -41.15 -9.84
C ARG A 23 16.08 -39.79 -9.66
N GLY A 24 14.84 -39.65 -10.12
CA GLY A 24 13.96 -38.56 -9.71
C GLY A 24 13.85 -38.69 -8.19
N GLY A 25 14.51 -37.78 -7.48
CA GLY A 25 14.26 -37.60 -6.04
C GLY A 25 12.75 -37.31 -5.89
N PRO A 26 12.16 -37.68 -4.74
CA PRO A 26 10.75 -37.31 -4.50
C PRO A 26 10.59 -35.81 -4.72
N PRO A 27 9.46 -35.35 -5.33
CA PRO A 27 9.21 -33.95 -5.47
C PRO A 27 9.34 -33.33 -4.09
N GLY A 28 10.35 -32.47 -3.91
CA GLY A 28 10.61 -31.80 -2.64
C GLY A 28 9.30 -31.15 -2.22
N GLY A 29 8.72 -31.63 -1.13
CA GLY A 29 7.54 -31.06 -0.53
C GLY A 29 7.83 -29.59 -0.28
N GLY A 30 7.35 -28.71 -1.19
CA GLY A 30 7.48 -27.28 -1.03
C GLY A 30 6.88 -26.91 0.31
N GLN A 31 7.69 -26.35 1.20
CA GLN A 31 7.14 -25.78 2.43
C GLN A 31 5.99 -24.87 2.03
N PRO A 32 4.82 -24.94 2.70
CA PRO A 32 3.71 -24.05 2.43
C PRO A 32 4.23 -22.61 2.49
N ALA A 33 3.82 -21.77 1.54
CA ALA A 33 4.20 -20.38 1.51
C ALA A 33 3.83 -19.75 2.86
N ARG A 34 4.79 -19.11 3.51
CA ARG A 34 4.55 -18.43 4.80
C ARG A 34 3.49 -17.37 4.63
N ALA A 35 2.61 -17.25 5.62
CA ALA A 35 1.61 -16.19 5.64
C ALA A 35 2.26 -14.79 5.64
N PRO A 36 1.64 -13.78 5.02
CA PRO A 36 2.16 -12.41 4.99
C PRO A 36 2.49 -11.85 6.38
N GLN A 37 1.67 -12.14 7.39
CA GLN A 37 1.96 -11.76 8.77
C GLN A 37 3.29 -12.32 9.27
N GLN A 38 3.61 -13.59 8.96
CA GLN A 38 4.87 -14.23 9.36
C GLN A 38 6.08 -13.74 8.55
N MET A 39 5.84 -13.16 7.37
CA MET A 39 6.87 -12.62 6.48
C MET A 39 7.15 -11.14 6.74
N ALA A 40 6.37 -10.48 7.58
CA ALA A 40 6.51 -9.07 7.87
C ALA A 40 7.96 -8.72 8.27
N PRO A 41 8.59 -7.72 7.64
CA PRO A 41 9.94 -7.29 8.00
C PRO A 41 9.96 -6.52 9.32
N PHE A 42 8.83 -5.99 9.75
CA PHE A 42 8.60 -5.32 11.03
C PHE A 42 7.17 -5.57 11.50
N ASP A 43 6.90 -5.32 12.77
CA ASP A 43 5.56 -5.38 13.33
C ASP A 43 4.87 -4.00 13.25
N PRO A 44 3.88 -3.82 12.34
CA PRO A 44 3.15 -2.56 12.22
C PRO A 44 2.09 -2.36 13.31
N THR A 45 1.79 -3.37 14.11
CA THR A 45 0.63 -3.37 15.03
C THR A 45 0.79 -2.41 16.20
N GLY A 46 -0.33 -2.06 16.83
CA GLY A 46 -0.42 -1.18 17.98
C GLY A 46 -0.95 0.21 17.65
N TYR A 47 -0.75 1.13 18.59
CA TYR A 47 -1.25 2.50 18.50
C TYR A 47 -0.17 3.44 18.00
N TRP A 48 -0.56 4.37 17.14
CA TRP A 48 0.32 5.35 16.53
C TRP A 48 -0.33 6.73 16.56
N VAL A 49 0.44 7.78 16.78
CA VAL A 49 -0.05 9.18 16.75
C VAL A 49 0.67 9.96 15.67
N ALA A 50 -0.08 10.72 14.88
CA ALA A 50 0.48 11.57 13.84
C ALA A 50 1.45 12.60 14.41
N LEU A 51 2.61 12.74 13.78
CA LEU A 51 3.52 13.86 13.99
C LEU A 51 3.20 14.93 12.95
N VAL A 52 2.82 16.13 13.43
CA VAL A 52 2.45 17.26 12.56
C VAL A 52 3.58 18.27 12.60
N SER A 53 4.76 17.90 12.10
CA SER A 53 5.95 18.75 12.01
C SER A 53 5.98 19.56 10.72
N ASP A 54 5.49 18.99 9.63
CA ASP A 54 5.44 19.59 8.30
C ASP A 54 4.03 20.04 7.93
N GLU A 55 3.90 21.05 7.10
CA GLU A 55 2.62 21.57 6.59
C GLU A 55 1.54 21.81 7.68
N TRP A 56 1.95 22.06 8.94
CA TRP A 56 1.03 22.13 10.07
C TRP A 56 -0.17 23.07 9.84
N ARG A 57 0.04 24.17 9.10
CA ARG A 57 -1.04 25.14 8.75
C ARG A 57 -2.16 24.50 7.94
N TYR A 58 -1.83 23.52 7.08
CA TYR A 58 -2.79 22.85 6.19
C TYR A 58 -3.28 21.53 6.76
N ARG A 59 -2.69 21.06 7.87
CA ARG A 59 -3.05 19.81 8.54
C ARG A 59 -3.87 20.04 9.81
N MET A 60 -3.53 21.07 10.58
CA MET A 60 -4.20 21.43 11.84
C MET A 60 -5.42 22.33 11.63
N ILE A 61 -5.44 23.11 10.56
CA ILE A 61 -6.51 24.06 10.24
C ILE A 61 -6.96 23.80 8.81
N THR A 62 -8.29 23.73 8.57
CA THR A 62 -8.81 23.65 7.22
C THR A 62 -8.43 24.91 6.46
N PRO A 63 -7.70 24.81 5.32
CA PRO A 63 -7.34 25.97 4.53
C PRO A 63 -8.58 26.69 3.97
N PRO A 64 -8.48 27.98 3.66
CA PRO A 64 -9.57 28.70 3.00
C PRO A 64 -9.98 28.05 1.67
N LYS A 65 -11.25 28.25 1.30
CA LYS A 65 -11.74 27.90 -0.05
C LYS A 65 -10.83 28.50 -1.13
N GLY A 66 -10.56 27.76 -2.17
CA GLY A 66 -9.69 28.20 -3.27
C GLY A 66 -8.19 28.01 -3.02
N ASN A 67 -7.76 27.75 -1.78
CA ASN A 67 -6.35 27.51 -1.50
C ASN A 67 -5.94 26.11 -1.97
N VAL A 68 -4.98 26.04 -2.89
CA VAL A 68 -4.40 24.81 -3.44
C VAL A 68 -2.88 24.76 -3.27
N ASP A 69 -2.31 25.56 -2.37
CA ASP A 69 -0.86 25.58 -2.14
C ASP A 69 -0.33 24.14 -1.96
N TYR A 70 0.77 23.84 -2.63
CA TYR A 70 1.39 22.51 -2.65
C TYR A 70 0.57 21.36 -3.27
N VAL A 71 -0.58 21.66 -3.92
CA VAL A 71 -1.33 20.66 -4.72
C VAL A 71 -1.47 21.21 -6.14
N GLN A 72 -0.91 20.51 -7.11
CA GLN A 72 -0.97 20.90 -8.50
C GLN A 72 -2.25 20.39 -9.15
N VAL A 73 -3.32 21.16 -9.00
CA VAL A 73 -4.60 20.85 -9.65
C VAL A 73 -4.58 21.31 -11.12
N ASN A 74 -5.24 20.54 -11.98
CA ASN A 74 -5.52 20.95 -13.37
C ASN A 74 -6.75 21.87 -13.43
N ALA A 75 -7.21 22.23 -14.62
CA ALA A 75 -8.36 23.11 -14.82
C ALA A 75 -9.66 22.56 -14.20
N GLU A 76 -9.91 21.25 -14.30
CA GLU A 76 -11.08 20.61 -13.71
C GLU A 76 -10.99 20.56 -12.18
N GLY A 77 -9.80 20.27 -11.64
CA GLY A 77 -9.54 20.34 -10.21
C GLY A 77 -9.77 21.77 -9.66
N ARG A 78 -9.34 22.80 -10.39
CA ARG A 78 -9.59 24.21 -10.01
C ARG A 78 -11.09 24.51 -9.94
N LYS A 79 -11.86 24.11 -10.95
CA LYS A 79 -13.32 24.30 -10.96
C LYS A 79 -13.98 23.62 -9.74
N ALA A 80 -13.54 22.39 -9.41
CA ALA A 80 -14.09 21.66 -8.28
C ALA A 80 -13.76 22.36 -6.94
N VAL A 81 -12.52 22.84 -6.76
CA VAL A 81 -12.11 23.62 -5.57
C VAL A 81 -12.94 24.89 -5.42
N ASP A 82 -13.16 25.61 -6.51
CA ASP A 82 -13.92 26.88 -6.51
C ASP A 82 -15.42 26.63 -6.27
N ALA A 83 -15.93 25.46 -6.66
CA ALA A 83 -17.31 25.05 -6.41
C ALA A 83 -17.54 24.47 -5.01
N TRP A 84 -16.49 24.15 -4.25
CA TRP A 84 -16.62 23.50 -2.93
C TRP A 84 -17.51 24.29 -1.99
N ASP A 85 -18.42 23.53 -1.34
CA ASP A 85 -19.38 24.06 -0.37
C ASP A 85 -19.64 22.98 0.71
N PRO A 86 -19.09 23.12 1.90
CA PRO A 86 -19.24 22.12 2.95
C PRO A 86 -20.69 21.96 3.42
N ALA A 87 -21.53 22.96 3.30
CA ALA A 87 -22.93 22.85 3.67
C ALA A 87 -23.71 21.93 2.70
N LYS A 88 -23.32 21.91 1.42
CA LYS A 88 -23.88 20.96 0.45
C LYS A 88 -23.44 19.53 0.75
N ASP A 89 -22.18 19.33 1.11
CA ASP A 89 -21.67 18.01 1.50
C ASP A 89 -22.39 17.49 2.77
N GLU A 90 -22.60 18.34 3.77
CA GLU A 90 -23.36 18.01 4.97
C GLU A 90 -24.82 17.65 4.65
N ALA A 91 -25.50 18.46 3.84
CA ALA A 91 -26.88 18.21 3.43
C ALA A 91 -27.04 16.92 2.61
N ALA A 92 -26.01 16.54 1.86
CA ALA A 92 -26.00 15.30 1.07
C ALA A 92 -25.54 14.06 1.85
N GLY A 93 -25.17 14.19 3.12
CA GLY A 93 -24.59 13.09 3.89
C GLY A 93 -23.16 12.71 3.49
N GLU A 94 -22.46 13.65 2.82
CA GLU A 94 -21.13 13.45 2.24
C GLU A 94 -19.99 14.04 3.10
N GLN A 95 -20.23 14.25 4.38
CA GLN A 95 -19.27 14.87 5.32
C GLN A 95 -17.96 14.08 5.46
N CYS A 96 -17.95 12.79 5.06
CA CYS A 96 -16.74 11.96 5.08
C CYS A 96 -15.82 12.14 3.86
N ARG A 97 -16.12 13.00 2.91
CA ARG A 97 -15.28 13.23 1.72
C ARG A 97 -13.82 13.56 2.03
N GLY A 98 -13.58 14.32 3.09
CA GLY A 98 -12.22 14.67 3.55
C GLY A 98 -11.52 13.61 4.39
N TYR A 99 -12.18 12.49 4.66
CA TYR A 99 -11.68 11.37 5.47
C TYR A 99 -11.44 10.09 4.64
N GLY A 100 -11.53 10.17 3.33
CA GLY A 100 -11.18 9.06 2.45
C GLY A 100 -9.67 8.80 2.41
N ALA A 101 -9.28 7.63 1.89
CA ALA A 101 -7.88 7.17 1.88
C ALA A 101 -6.90 8.19 1.28
N GLY A 102 -7.33 8.95 0.26
CA GLY A 102 -6.48 9.98 -0.38
C GLY A 102 -6.11 11.15 0.52
N GLY A 103 -6.88 11.44 1.59
CA GLY A 103 -6.68 12.60 2.45
C GLY A 103 -6.42 12.31 3.92
N ILE A 104 -6.94 11.19 4.45
CA ILE A 104 -7.05 10.95 5.89
C ILE A 104 -5.70 10.89 6.62
N MET A 105 -4.65 10.35 5.98
CA MET A 105 -3.33 10.24 6.61
C MET A 105 -2.66 11.59 6.91
N ARG A 106 -3.16 12.68 6.32
CA ARG A 106 -2.69 14.04 6.59
C ARG A 106 -3.32 14.68 7.83
N LEU A 107 -4.45 14.18 8.26
CA LEU A 107 -5.11 14.71 9.46
C LEU A 107 -4.29 14.36 10.71
N PRO A 108 -4.44 15.13 11.81
CA PRO A 108 -3.77 14.84 13.09
C PRO A 108 -4.46 13.66 13.80
N VAL A 109 -4.37 12.48 13.17
CA VAL A 109 -5.08 11.26 13.58
C VAL A 109 -4.24 10.37 14.50
N ARG A 110 -4.93 9.44 15.17
CA ARG A 110 -4.34 8.24 15.76
C ARG A 110 -4.75 7.04 14.95
N LEU A 111 -3.83 6.08 14.84
CA LEU A 111 -4.04 4.81 14.16
C LEU A 111 -4.00 3.70 15.20
N HIS A 112 -4.85 2.70 15.01
CA HIS A 112 -4.75 1.41 15.69
C HIS A 112 -4.64 0.33 14.62
N ILE A 113 -3.48 -0.29 14.53
CA ILE A 113 -3.18 -1.28 13.49
C ILE A 113 -3.19 -2.67 14.11
N THR A 114 -3.91 -3.60 13.50
CA THR A 114 -4.05 -4.99 13.95
C THR A 114 -4.07 -5.93 12.74
N TRP A 115 -3.75 -7.19 12.97
CA TRP A 115 -4.02 -8.25 12.00
C TRP A 115 -5.43 -8.81 12.25
N ALA A 116 -6.32 -8.69 11.26
CA ALA A 116 -7.63 -9.31 11.29
C ALA A 116 -7.53 -10.83 11.05
N ASP A 117 -6.57 -11.23 10.22
CA ASP A 117 -6.15 -12.60 9.97
C ASP A 117 -4.71 -12.64 9.43
N GLU A 118 -4.18 -13.80 9.06
CA GLU A 118 -2.81 -13.97 8.57
C GLU A 118 -2.48 -13.21 7.26
N ARG A 119 -3.49 -12.71 6.54
CA ARG A 119 -3.38 -12.06 5.23
C ARG A 119 -4.04 -10.70 5.15
N THR A 120 -4.66 -10.25 6.23
CA THR A 120 -5.46 -9.02 6.27
C THR A 120 -4.99 -8.13 7.42
N LEU A 121 -4.37 -7.01 7.08
CA LEU A 121 -4.01 -5.97 8.03
C LEU A 121 -5.13 -4.93 8.09
N GLN A 122 -5.59 -4.59 9.28
CA GLN A 122 -6.60 -3.58 9.54
C GLN A 122 -5.95 -2.35 10.19
N MET A 123 -6.38 -1.17 9.77
CA MET A 123 -5.98 0.11 10.34
C MET A 123 -7.22 0.91 10.67
N ASP A 124 -7.55 0.99 11.96
CA ASP A 124 -8.59 1.87 12.47
C ASP A 124 -8.02 3.26 12.68
N ILE A 125 -8.81 4.29 12.37
CA ILE A 125 -8.43 5.70 12.43
C ILE A 125 -9.48 6.44 13.24
N ASP A 126 -9.06 7.15 14.28
CA ASP A 126 -9.95 7.80 15.22
C ASP A 126 -10.74 8.96 14.60
N ALA A 127 -10.09 9.83 13.82
CA ALA A 127 -10.78 10.91 13.14
C ALA A 127 -11.67 10.39 12.00
N GLY A 128 -12.96 10.73 12.03
CA GLY A 128 -13.95 10.23 11.09
C GLY A 128 -14.40 8.81 11.38
N THR A 129 -13.85 8.13 12.38
CA THR A 129 -14.13 6.71 12.72
C THR A 129 -14.04 5.85 11.47
N GLN A 130 -12.87 5.84 10.83
CA GLN A 130 -12.63 5.13 9.58
C GLN A 130 -11.80 3.88 9.82
N THR A 131 -12.02 2.86 8.98
CA THR A 131 -11.22 1.63 8.95
C THR A 131 -10.70 1.39 7.55
N ARG A 132 -9.39 1.19 7.41
CA ARG A 132 -8.73 0.75 6.19
C ARG A 132 -8.31 -0.71 6.30
N VAL A 133 -8.47 -1.46 5.22
CA VAL A 133 -8.14 -2.89 5.17
C VAL A 133 -7.15 -3.13 4.04
N PHE A 134 -6.04 -3.79 4.36
CA PHE A 134 -4.98 -4.13 3.42
C PHE A 134 -4.96 -5.64 3.18
N HIS A 135 -5.26 -6.05 1.94
CA HIS A 135 -5.37 -7.45 1.55
C HIS A 135 -4.08 -7.93 0.90
N PHE A 136 -3.37 -8.85 1.53
CA PHE A 136 -2.11 -9.36 1.02
C PHE A 136 -2.32 -10.40 -0.08
N GLY A 137 -1.89 -10.03 -1.31
CA GLY A 137 -1.94 -10.93 -2.46
C GLY A 137 -3.34 -11.30 -2.92
N VAL A 138 -4.36 -10.53 -2.53
CA VAL A 138 -5.76 -10.73 -2.94
C VAL A 138 -6.20 -9.53 -3.78
N ALA A 139 -6.47 -9.78 -5.06
CA ALA A 139 -7.00 -8.75 -5.95
C ALA A 139 -8.41 -8.31 -5.55
N ALA A 140 -8.77 -7.08 -5.94
CA ALA A 140 -10.14 -6.60 -5.72
C ALA A 140 -11.14 -7.51 -6.44
N PRO A 141 -12.29 -7.83 -5.80
CA PRO A 141 -13.39 -8.51 -6.47
C PRO A 141 -13.86 -7.71 -7.70
N SER A 142 -14.28 -8.41 -8.76
CA SER A 142 -14.72 -7.78 -10.00
C SER A 142 -15.98 -6.89 -9.86
N ALA A 143 -16.77 -7.13 -8.81
CA ALA A 143 -17.97 -6.36 -8.50
C ALA A 143 -17.88 -5.84 -7.06
N ILE A 144 -17.07 -4.81 -6.85
CA ILE A 144 -16.95 -4.12 -5.56
C ILE A 144 -17.36 -2.65 -5.73
N ASP A 145 -18.17 -2.17 -4.81
CA ASP A 145 -18.57 -0.77 -4.76
C ASP A 145 -17.40 0.13 -4.30
N ASN A 146 -17.35 1.34 -4.84
CA ASN A 146 -16.42 2.35 -4.37
C ASN A 146 -16.75 2.75 -2.93
N SER A 147 -15.70 2.87 -2.09
CA SER A 147 -15.81 3.31 -0.70
C SER A 147 -14.86 4.46 -0.41
N TRP A 148 -15.01 5.14 0.74
CA TRP A 148 -14.08 6.20 1.14
C TRP A 148 -12.64 5.67 1.29
N GLN A 149 -12.49 4.43 1.73
CA GLN A 149 -11.18 3.81 1.95
C GLN A 149 -10.72 2.95 0.77
N GLY A 150 -11.60 2.71 -0.22
CA GLY A 150 -11.30 1.89 -1.39
C GLY A 150 -11.00 0.44 -1.04
N TYR A 151 -10.29 -0.23 -1.95
CA TYR A 151 -9.77 -1.57 -1.76
C TYR A 151 -8.25 -1.55 -1.92
N SER A 152 -7.52 -1.94 -0.86
CA SER A 152 -6.07 -1.90 -0.85
C SER A 152 -5.48 -3.31 -1.02
N VAL A 153 -4.75 -3.52 -2.10
CA VAL A 153 -3.92 -4.72 -2.30
C VAL A 153 -2.53 -4.43 -1.75
N ALA A 154 -2.04 -5.31 -0.91
CA ALA A 154 -0.78 -5.12 -0.19
C ALA A 154 0.24 -6.22 -0.47
N ASP A 155 1.51 -5.87 -0.33
CA ASP A 155 2.64 -6.79 -0.36
C ASP A 155 3.80 -6.26 0.50
N TRP A 156 4.70 -7.18 0.90
CA TRP A 156 5.96 -6.80 1.52
C TRP A 156 7.05 -6.66 0.48
N GLN A 157 7.62 -5.48 0.35
CA GLN A 157 8.82 -5.24 -0.45
C GLN A 157 10.06 -5.43 0.42
N ILE A 158 10.74 -6.55 0.23
CA ILE A 158 11.94 -6.94 1.00
C ILE A 158 13.13 -6.94 0.04
N PRO A 159 14.15 -6.07 0.24
CA PRO A 159 15.36 -6.07 -0.58
C PRO A 159 16.02 -7.46 -0.60
N GLY A 160 16.46 -7.90 -1.77
CA GLY A 160 17.08 -9.22 -1.94
C GLY A 160 16.11 -10.39 -1.99
N GLY A 161 14.78 -10.15 -1.98
CA GLY A 161 13.76 -11.19 -2.21
C GLY A 161 13.69 -12.27 -1.13
N GLY A 162 14.29 -12.08 0.01
CA GLY A 162 14.26 -13.03 1.13
C GLY A 162 14.94 -14.39 0.88
N ARG A 163 15.50 -14.63 -0.31
CA ARG A 163 16.26 -15.84 -0.61
C ARG A 163 17.72 -15.66 -0.21
N GLY A 164 18.24 -16.60 0.60
CA GLY A 164 19.66 -16.63 0.97
C GLY A 164 20.06 -15.71 2.12
N MET A 165 19.14 -15.04 2.78
CA MET A 165 19.48 -14.32 4.01
C MET A 165 19.73 -15.31 5.15
N PRO A 166 20.80 -15.13 5.96
CA PRO A 166 21.03 -15.93 7.15
C PRO A 166 19.81 -15.93 8.07
N GLN A 167 19.54 -17.07 8.68
CA GLN A 167 18.49 -17.17 9.68
C GLN A 167 18.80 -16.23 10.85
N GLY A 168 17.87 -15.30 11.16
CA GLY A 168 18.08 -14.30 12.22
C GLY A 168 18.69 -12.96 11.76
N ALA A 169 19.04 -12.80 10.47
CA ALA A 169 19.44 -11.48 9.97
C ALA A 169 18.27 -10.48 10.08
N PRO A 170 18.55 -9.20 10.41
CA PRO A 170 17.53 -8.14 10.40
C PRO A 170 16.84 -8.10 9.04
N ARG A 171 15.52 -8.13 9.04
CA ARG A 171 14.73 -7.97 7.82
C ARG A 171 14.51 -6.48 7.61
N PHE A 172 15.07 -5.97 6.53
CA PHE A 172 14.73 -4.63 6.05
C PHE A 172 13.61 -4.78 5.02
N GLY A 173 12.68 -3.86 5.03
CA GLY A 173 11.59 -3.87 4.06
C GLY A 173 10.52 -2.85 4.40
N GLN A 174 9.55 -2.76 3.52
CA GLN A 174 8.41 -1.86 3.68
C GLN A 174 7.12 -2.57 3.29
N LEU A 175 6.01 -2.11 3.88
CA LEU A 175 4.69 -2.44 3.36
C LEU A 175 4.44 -1.55 2.14
N HIS A 176 4.07 -2.16 1.03
CA HIS A 176 3.57 -1.49 -0.16
C HIS A 176 2.10 -1.80 -0.32
N ALA A 177 1.29 -0.80 -0.64
CA ALA A 177 -0.14 -0.97 -0.86
C ALA A 177 -0.62 -0.12 -2.04
N VAL A 178 -1.46 -0.70 -2.88
CA VAL A 178 -2.13 0.01 -3.98
C VAL A 178 -3.63 -0.03 -3.71
N THR A 179 -4.24 1.15 -3.59
CA THR A 179 -5.66 1.33 -3.30
C THR A 179 -6.38 1.88 -4.52
N THR A 180 -7.44 1.20 -4.90
CA THR A 180 -8.37 1.55 -5.99
C THR A 180 -9.81 1.53 -5.47
N HIS A 181 -10.82 1.68 -6.34
CA HIS A 181 -12.24 1.67 -5.96
C HIS A 181 -12.57 2.74 -4.91
N LEU A 182 -11.97 3.91 -5.07
CA LEU A 182 -12.20 5.06 -4.20
C LEU A 182 -13.52 5.75 -4.58
N ARG A 183 -14.31 6.16 -3.59
CA ARG A 183 -15.33 7.20 -3.81
C ARG A 183 -14.64 8.53 -4.04
N PRO A 184 -15.19 9.41 -4.91
CA PRO A 184 -14.68 10.76 -5.08
C PRO A 184 -14.65 11.51 -3.75
N GLY A 185 -13.48 12.04 -3.38
CA GLY A 185 -13.26 12.67 -2.08
C GLY A 185 -12.35 13.87 -2.16
N TYR A 186 -11.80 14.25 -1.01
CA TYR A 186 -10.91 15.41 -0.91
C TYR A 186 -9.55 15.03 -0.34
N LEU A 187 -8.49 15.55 -0.96
CA LEU A 187 -7.11 15.49 -0.46
C LEU A 187 -6.93 16.41 0.75
N ARG A 188 -7.75 17.45 0.81
CA ARG A 188 -7.82 18.42 1.91
C ARG A 188 -9.27 18.78 2.17
N LYS A 189 -9.60 19.06 3.42
CA LYS A 189 -10.96 19.41 3.86
C LYS A 189 -11.52 20.71 3.25
N ASN A 190 -10.74 21.47 2.51
CA ASN A 190 -11.19 22.63 1.76
C ASN A 190 -11.59 22.33 0.30
N GLY A 191 -11.93 21.09 0.00
CA GLY A 191 -12.50 20.70 -1.29
C GLY A 191 -11.50 20.44 -2.41
N VAL A 192 -10.20 20.27 -2.12
CA VAL A 192 -9.23 19.83 -3.14
C VAL A 192 -9.53 18.37 -3.51
N PRO A 193 -10.01 18.10 -4.74
CA PRO A 193 -10.66 16.84 -5.07
C PRO A 193 -9.69 15.74 -5.47
N TYR A 194 -10.18 14.49 -5.37
CA TYR A 194 -9.77 13.34 -6.18
C TYR A 194 -11.01 12.57 -6.65
N GLY A 195 -10.92 11.90 -7.79
CA GLY A 195 -12.02 11.19 -8.43
C GLY A 195 -12.04 9.70 -8.14
N ALA A 196 -13.07 9.03 -8.66
CA ALA A 196 -13.25 7.59 -8.53
C ALA A 196 -12.18 6.78 -9.29
N GLY A 197 -11.56 7.37 -10.32
CA GLY A 197 -10.46 6.77 -11.08
C GLY A 197 -9.08 6.96 -10.45
N ALA A 198 -9.00 7.62 -9.30
CA ALA A 198 -7.73 7.82 -8.60
C ALA A 198 -7.12 6.51 -8.15
N THR A 199 -5.79 6.43 -8.20
CA THR A 199 -5.00 5.33 -7.63
C THR A 199 -4.09 5.89 -6.54
N LEU A 200 -4.15 5.29 -5.35
CA LEU A 200 -3.32 5.64 -4.22
C LEU A 200 -2.30 4.54 -3.99
N THR A 201 -1.01 4.85 -4.15
CA THR A 201 0.09 3.95 -3.81
C THR A 201 0.74 4.43 -2.52
N GLU A 202 0.95 3.53 -1.58
CA GLU A 202 1.53 3.86 -0.27
C GLU A 202 2.66 2.92 0.09
N TYR A 203 3.67 3.50 0.75
CA TYR A 203 4.85 2.82 1.26
C TYR A 203 4.96 3.11 2.75
N PHE A 204 4.91 2.06 3.57
CA PHE A 204 5.01 2.16 5.03
C PHE A 204 6.39 1.69 5.45
N GLN A 205 7.18 2.58 6.01
CA GLN A 205 8.52 2.33 6.49
C GLN A 205 8.55 2.44 8.01
N HIS A 206 9.08 1.41 8.67
CA HIS A 206 9.29 1.42 10.11
C HIS A 206 10.70 1.89 10.42
N LEU A 207 10.80 2.82 11.34
CA LEU A 207 12.04 3.41 11.82
C LEU A 207 12.11 3.23 13.33
N LYS A 208 13.28 2.88 13.83
CA LYS A 208 13.55 2.79 15.26
C LYS A 208 14.74 3.66 15.57
N ASP A 209 14.58 4.55 16.55
CA ASP A 209 15.62 5.43 17.03
C ASP A 209 16.44 4.78 18.17
N ASP A 210 17.62 5.33 18.46
CA ASP A 210 18.53 4.83 19.48
C ASP A 210 17.93 4.89 20.89
N ASP A 211 17.00 5.81 21.16
CA ASP A 211 16.27 5.92 22.41
C ASP A 211 15.14 4.88 22.56
N GLY A 212 14.97 4.00 21.57
CA GLY A 212 13.91 3.01 21.51
C GLY A 212 12.59 3.51 20.98
N SER A 213 12.46 4.79 20.63
CA SER A 213 11.26 5.33 19.95
C SER A 213 11.07 4.69 18.61
N GLU A 214 9.82 4.35 18.27
CA GLU A 214 9.44 3.76 17.00
C GLU A 214 8.57 4.72 16.20
N TYR A 215 8.83 4.78 14.90
CA TYR A 215 8.14 5.66 13.97
C TYR A 215 7.66 4.86 12.75
N LEU A 216 6.52 5.28 12.20
CA LEU A 216 6.00 4.81 10.95
C LEU A 216 5.95 5.98 9.98
N ALA A 217 6.76 5.94 8.93
CA ALA A 217 6.73 6.91 7.84
C ALA A 217 5.90 6.34 6.70
N ILE A 218 4.83 7.03 6.32
CA ILE A 218 3.90 6.60 5.27
C ILE A 218 4.00 7.58 4.12
N THR A 219 4.63 7.16 3.02
CA THR A 219 4.68 7.93 1.79
C THR A 219 3.51 7.52 0.90
N SER A 220 2.64 8.49 0.62
CA SER A 220 1.46 8.34 -0.24
C SER A 220 1.69 9.03 -1.57
N VAL A 221 1.42 8.33 -2.66
CA VAL A 221 1.44 8.82 -4.04
C VAL A 221 0.03 8.65 -4.60
N LEU A 222 -0.70 9.75 -4.76
CA LEU A 222 -2.03 9.71 -5.36
C LEU A 222 -1.95 10.23 -6.80
N ASP A 223 -2.29 9.36 -7.73
CA ASP A 223 -2.40 9.68 -9.14
C ASP A 223 -3.87 9.82 -9.54
N ASP A 224 -4.22 10.97 -10.07
CA ASP A 224 -5.58 11.29 -10.53
C ASP A 224 -5.53 12.31 -11.68
N PRO A 225 -5.42 11.88 -12.92
CA PRO A 225 -5.37 12.79 -14.08
C PRO A 225 -6.68 13.56 -14.30
N GLN A 226 -7.79 13.18 -13.64
CA GLN A 226 -9.04 13.93 -13.71
C GLN A 226 -8.92 15.30 -13.07
N TYR A 227 -8.24 15.42 -11.92
CA TYR A 227 -8.19 16.66 -11.14
C TYR A 227 -6.79 17.18 -10.87
N LEU A 228 -5.76 16.35 -11.03
CA LEU A 228 -4.38 16.72 -10.75
C LEU A 228 -3.57 16.87 -12.05
N ALA A 229 -2.67 17.86 -12.07
CA ALA A 229 -1.72 18.04 -13.16
C ALA A 229 -0.52 17.08 -13.06
N GLN A 230 -0.25 16.56 -11.88
CA GLN A 230 0.75 15.53 -11.59
C GLN A 230 0.38 14.76 -10.33
N ALA A 231 0.96 13.59 -10.13
CA ALA A 231 0.76 12.80 -8.92
C ALA A 231 1.08 13.64 -7.66
N TRP A 232 0.23 13.52 -6.65
CA TRP A 232 0.40 14.20 -5.37
C TRP A 232 1.12 13.30 -4.39
N VAL A 233 2.32 13.69 -3.98
CA VAL A 233 3.20 12.90 -3.11
C VAL A 233 3.31 13.56 -1.75
N ARG A 234 3.10 12.79 -0.67
CA ARG A 234 3.27 13.23 0.72
C ARG A 234 3.80 12.11 1.58
N THR A 235 4.64 12.48 2.55
CA THR A 235 5.07 11.56 3.61
C THR A 235 4.53 12.08 4.93
N ASN A 236 3.79 11.24 5.64
CA ASN A 236 3.27 11.52 6.97
C ASN A 236 3.93 10.59 7.97
N GLN A 237 4.32 11.12 9.12
CA GLN A 237 5.02 10.39 10.15
C GLN A 237 4.12 10.16 11.35
N PHE A 238 4.27 9.01 11.95
CA PHE A 238 3.54 8.62 13.16
C PHE A 238 4.53 8.08 14.18
N ARG A 239 4.30 8.38 15.46
CA ARG A 239 5.08 7.85 16.57
C ARG A 239 4.28 6.78 17.27
N LYS A 240 4.89 5.63 17.56
CA LYS A 240 4.27 4.53 18.30
C LYS A 240 3.90 4.99 19.72
N GLN A 241 2.75 4.52 20.18
CA GLN A 241 2.26 4.77 21.53
C GLN A 241 2.26 3.46 22.31
N PRO A 242 2.53 3.50 23.61
CA PRO A 242 2.56 2.28 24.43
C PRO A 242 1.18 1.66 24.61
N ASP A 243 0.11 2.46 24.49
CA ASP A 243 -1.25 2.05 24.76
C ASP A 243 -2.27 2.92 23.98
N ALA A 244 -3.56 2.70 24.26
CA ALA A 244 -4.69 3.41 23.66
C ALA A 244 -4.88 4.84 24.20
N LYS A 245 -4.02 5.35 25.05
CA LYS A 245 -4.21 6.68 25.65
C LYS A 245 -4.32 7.78 24.61
N GLY A 246 -5.41 8.53 24.68
CA GLY A 246 -5.73 9.59 23.73
C GLY A 246 -6.41 9.10 22.45
N TRP A 247 -6.72 7.81 22.31
CA TRP A 247 -7.63 7.31 21.28
C TRP A 247 -9.00 7.95 21.46
N ASN A 248 -9.48 8.67 20.44
CA ASN A 248 -10.70 9.47 20.53
C ASN A 248 -11.48 9.44 19.20
N PRO A 249 -12.24 8.39 18.95
CA PRO A 249 -13.08 8.31 17.76
C PRO A 249 -14.05 9.49 17.66
N THR A 250 -13.98 10.20 16.56
CA THR A 250 -14.85 11.34 16.26
C THR A 250 -15.59 11.12 14.94
N PRO A 251 -16.82 11.64 14.77
CA PRO A 251 -17.52 11.53 13.50
C PRO A 251 -16.82 12.37 12.42
N CYS A 252 -17.16 12.09 11.14
CA CYS A 252 -16.79 12.94 10.04
C CYS A 252 -17.43 14.33 10.15
N SER A 253 -16.73 15.34 9.65
CA SER A 253 -17.22 16.71 9.53
C SER A 253 -16.76 17.27 8.18
N ALA A 254 -17.65 17.93 7.45
CA ALA A 254 -17.32 18.59 6.20
C ALA A 254 -16.48 19.87 6.39
N ARG A 255 -16.24 20.29 7.64
CA ARG A 255 -15.48 21.50 8.03
C ARG A 255 -14.27 21.17 8.86
#